data_c20c4e53f50f95a55e669ad5f9d06b94
#
_entry.id   c20c4e53f50f95a55e669ad5f9d06b94
#
_cell.length_a   1.000
_cell.length_b   1.000
_cell.length_c   1.000
_cell.angle_alpha   90.00
_cell.angle_beta   90.00
_cell.angle_gamma   90.00
#
_symmetry.space_group_name_H-M   'P 1'
#
loop_
_entity.id
_entity.type
_entity.pdbx_description
1 polymer ?
#
loop_
_entity_poly.entity_id
_entity_poly.type
_entity_poly.pdbx_seq_one_letter_code
_entity_poly.pdbx_strand_id
1 'polypeptide(L)'
;MLKNRIIPCLDVKNGRVVKGINFVDLKDAGDPVEQAKIYSDGGADEICFLDITASNENRDTIYEVVEKTSKKCFVPLTVGGGVRSVDDINKLLNCGADKVSINTAAVQNAKVVEDSSRKFGSQCIVVAIDAKRNEGGWEICLLYTSDAADE
;
A
#
# COMPACT_ATOMS: atom_id res chain seq x y z
N MET A 1 -22.74 -10.98 11.66
CA MET A 1 -21.44 -11.46 12.16
C MET A 1 -20.35 -10.92 11.24
N LEU A 2 -19.36 -10.25 11.79
CA LEU A 2 -18.20 -9.80 11.02
C LEU A 2 -17.38 -11.02 10.62
N LYS A 3 -17.12 -11.17 9.33
CA LYS A 3 -16.23 -12.21 8.79
C LYS A 3 -14.80 -11.68 8.68
N ASN A 4 -13.83 -12.55 8.84
CA ASN A 4 -12.44 -12.23 8.53
C ASN A 4 -12.32 -11.95 7.02
N ARG A 5 -11.53 -10.96 6.66
CA ARG A 5 -11.21 -10.62 5.27
C ARG A 5 -9.82 -11.14 4.91
N ILE A 6 -9.69 -11.62 3.70
CA ILE A 6 -8.40 -12.03 3.12
C ILE A 6 -8.00 -10.92 2.15
N ILE A 7 -6.89 -10.25 2.48
CA ILE A 7 -6.38 -9.09 1.73
C ILE A 7 -4.93 -9.39 1.31
N PRO A 8 -4.70 -9.92 0.10
CA PRO A 8 -3.36 -10.09 -0.42
C PRO A 8 -2.65 -8.73 -0.54
N CYS A 9 -1.44 -8.65 0.03
CA CYS A 9 -0.56 -7.49 -0.11
C CYS A 9 0.56 -7.85 -1.07
N LEU A 10 0.70 -7.07 -2.14
CA LEU A 10 1.68 -7.29 -3.20
C LEU A 10 2.68 -6.15 -3.20
N ASP A 11 3.96 -6.46 -2.97
CA ASP A 11 5.03 -5.50 -3.13
C ASP A 11 5.29 -5.25 -4.61
N VAL A 12 5.24 -3.99 -5.01
CA VAL A 12 5.45 -3.55 -6.39
C VAL A 12 6.72 -2.71 -6.46
N LYS A 13 7.65 -3.11 -7.32
CA LYS A 13 8.87 -2.36 -7.60
C LYS A 13 9.01 -2.16 -9.11
N ASN A 14 9.12 -0.89 -9.53
CA ASN A 14 9.23 -0.54 -10.95
C ASN A 14 8.14 -1.20 -11.83
N GLY A 15 6.90 -1.25 -11.36
CA GLY A 15 5.77 -1.83 -12.08
C GLY A 15 5.73 -3.36 -12.13
N ARG A 16 6.53 -4.07 -11.33
CA ARG A 16 6.53 -5.54 -11.21
C ARG A 16 6.25 -5.96 -9.79
N VAL A 17 5.48 -7.02 -9.62
CA VAL A 17 5.35 -7.69 -8.32
C VAL A 17 6.68 -8.35 -8.00
N VAL A 18 7.15 -8.12 -6.79
CA VAL A 18 8.40 -8.72 -6.30
C VAL A 18 8.16 -9.44 -4.99
N LYS A 19 9.00 -10.41 -4.69
CA LYS A 19 9.05 -11.09 -3.41
C LYS A 19 10.50 -11.22 -2.95
N GLY A 20 10.71 -11.11 -1.66
CA GLY A 20 12.01 -11.26 -1.03
C GLY A 20 11.87 -11.16 0.49
N ILE A 21 12.92 -11.50 1.20
CA ILE A 21 13.01 -11.33 2.64
C ILE A 21 13.74 -10.02 2.90
N ASN A 22 13.19 -9.16 3.75
CA ASN A 22 13.80 -7.87 4.12
C ASN A 22 14.17 -6.98 2.91
N PHE A 23 13.40 -7.05 1.83
CA PHE A 23 13.66 -6.34 0.58
C PHE A 23 15.04 -6.61 -0.06
N VAL A 24 15.70 -7.69 0.35
CA VAL A 24 16.98 -8.16 -0.20
C VAL A 24 16.72 -9.28 -1.20
N ASP A 25 17.54 -9.32 -2.27
CA ASP A 25 17.44 -10.34 -3.33
C ASP A 25 16.02 -10.50 -3.90
N LEU A 26 15.36 -9.37 -4.18
CA LEU A 26 14.01 -9.34 -4.71
C LEU A 26 13.92 -10.11 -6.03
N LYS A 27 13.01 -11.08 -6.06
CA LYS A 27 12.69 -11.86 -7.25
C LYS A 27 11.41 -11.35 -7.89
N ASP A 28 11.41 -11.24 -9.21
CA ASP A 28 10.21 -10.92 -9.98
C ASP A 28 9.16 -12.02 -9.78
N ALA A 29 7.96 -11.61 -9.42
CA ALA A 29 6.82 -12.49 -9.19
C ALA A 29 5.66 -12.25 -10.17
N GLY A 30 5.86 -11.40 -11.18
CA GLY A 30 4.94 -11.23 -12.28
C GLY A 30 4.36 -9.83 -12.45
N ASP A 31 3.40 -9.74 -13.35
CA ASP A 31 2.66 -8.52 -13.62
C ASP A 31 1.65 -8.24 -12.51
N PRO A 32 1.62 -7.04 -11.90
CA PRO A 32 0.73 -6.75 -10.79
C PRO A 32 -0.75 -6.79 -11.16
N VAL A 33 -1.11 -6.41 -12.39
CA VAL A 33 -2.50 -6.42 -12.85
C VAL A 33 -3.02 -7.84 -12.99
N GLU A 34 -2.20 -8.74 -13.55
CA GLU A 34 -2.55 -10.15 -13.68
C GLU A 34 -2.60 -10.86 -12.32
N GLN A 35 -1.65 -10.57 -11.43
CA GLN A 35 -1.65 -11.11 -10.07
C GLN A 35 -2.89 -10.66 -9.29
N ALA A 36 -3.23 -9.37 -9.34
CA ALA A 36 -4.43 -8.85 -8.70
C ALA A 36 -5.70 -9.53 -9.23
N LYS A 37 -5.77 -9.77 -10.55
CA LYS A 37 -6.89 -10.47 -11.15
C LYS A 37 -6.99 -11.91 -10.65
N ILE A 38 -5.87 -12.65 -10.57
CA ILE A 38 -5.84 -14.02 -10.06
C ILE A 38 -6.36 -14.07 -8.62
N TYR A 39 -5.92 -13.16 -7.74
CA TYR A 39 -6.40 -13.11 -6.37
C TYR A 39 -7.88 -12.70 -6.26
N SER A 40 -8.32 -11.74 -7.06
CA SER A 40 -9.72 -11.33 -7.13
C SER A 40 -10.63 -12.48 -7.57
N ASP A 41 -10.25 -13.19 -8.63
CA ASP A 41 -10.99 -14.36 -9.14
C ASP A 41 -10.93 -15.53 -8.13
N GLY A 42 -9.86 -15.62 -7.36
CA GLY A 42 -9.68 -16.61 -6.29
C GLY A 42 -10.45 -16.33 -5.00
N GLY A 43 -11.20 -15.21 -4.94
CA GLY A 43 -12.05 -14.88 -3.82
C GLY A 43 -11.42 -14.04 -2.72
N ALA A 44 -10.37 -13.29 -3.04
CA ALA A 44 -9.85 -12.26 -2.14
C ALA A 44 -10.92 -11.19 -1.88
N ASP A 45 -10.99 -10.70 -0.65
CA ASP A 45 -11.97 -9.67 -0.26
C ASP A 45 -11.53 -8.25 -0.67
N GLU A 46 -10.22 -8.00 -0.70
CA GLU A 46 -9.57 -6.75 -1.12
C GLU A 46 -8.20 -7.09 -1.70
N ILE A 47 -7.59 -6.15 -2.42
CA ILE A 47 -6.20 -6.22 -2.88
C ILE A 47 -5.44 -5.02 -2.33
N CYS A 48 -4.18 -5.22 -1.92
CA CYS A 48 -3.30 -4.13 -1.52
C CYS A 48 -2.03 -4.14 -2.38
N PHE A 49 -1.68 -2.99 -2.95
CA PHE A 49 -0.37 -2.75 -3.56
C PHE A 49 0.48 -1.88 -2.63
N LEU A 50 1.70 -2.31 -2.41
CA LEU A 50 2.71 -1.55 -1.69
C LEU A 50 3.84 -1.19 -2.66
N ASP A 51 3.92 0.07 -3.05
CA ASP A 51 5.00 0.56 -3.92
C ASP A 51 6.29 0.73 -3.10
N ILE A 52 7.23 -0.17 -3.34
CA ILE A 52 8.56 -0.16 -2.72
C ILE A 52 9.63 0.43 -3.63
N THR A 53 9.23 1.15 -4.67
CA THR A 53 10.15 1.81 -5.59
C THR A 53 10.90 2.93 -4.86
N ALA A 54 12.23 2.87 -4.86
CA ALA A 54 13.08 3.78 -4.07
C ALA A 54 13.19 5.20 -4.64
N SER A 55 12.87 5.41 -5.94
CA SER A 55 13.08 6.68 -6.62
C SER A 55 11.76 7.39 -6.94
N ASN A 56 11.76 8.72 -6.82
CA ASN A 56 10.62 9.55 -7.20
C ASN A 56 10.37 9.56 -8.73
N GLU A 57 11.40 9.22 -9.53
CA GLU A 57 11.33 9.29 -10.99
C GLU A 57 10.47 8.18 -11.61
N ASN A 58 10.23 7.08 -10.89
CA ASN A 58 9.44 5.95 -11.37
C ASN A 58 8.02 5.87 -10.76
N ARG A 59 7.55 6.94 -10.12
CA ARG A 59 6.21 6.94 -9.49
C ARG A 59 5.06 6.89 -10.49
N ASP A 60 5.28 7.37 -11.70
CA ASP A 60 4.24 7.33 -12.74
C ASP A 60 3.85 5.89 -13.07
N THR A 61 4.78 4.94 -12.89
CA THR A 61 4.52 3.52 -13.11
C THR A 61 3.44 2.94 -12.19
N ILE A 62 3.41 3.36 -10.91
CA ILE A 62 2.36 2.84 -9.99
C ILE A 62 0.99 3.39 -10.36
N TYR A 63 0.88 4.64 -10.84
CA TYR A 63 -0.40 5.20 -11.28
C TYR A 63 -0.98 4.43 -12.47
N GLU A 64 -0.14 4.07 -13.44
CA GLU A 64 -0.57 3.22 -14.57
C GLU A 64 -1.01 1.82 -14.13
N VAL A 65 -0.27 1.20 -13.20
CA VAL A 65 -0.62 -0.09 -12.63
C VAL A 65 -1.98 -0.03 -11.94
N VAL A 66 -2.20 0.99 -11.11
CA VAL A 66 -3.48 1.20 -10.40
C VAL A 66 -4.64 1.37 -11.39
N GLU A 67 -4.46 2.22 -12.41
CA GLU A 67 -5.49 2.45 -13.42
C GLU A 67 -5.83 1.17 -14.21
N LYS A 68 -4.83 0.40 -14.61
CA LYS A 68 -5.04 -0.86 -15.32
C LYS A 68 -5.73 -1.90 -14.42
N THR A 69 -5.34 -1.97 -13.14
CA THR A 69 -5.92 -2.90 -12.17
C THR A 69 -7.37 -2.58 -11.88
N SER A 70 -7.70 -1.32 -11.66
CA SER A 70 -9.07 -0.88 -11.37
C SER A 70 -10.08 -1.23 -12.47
N LYS A 71 -9.60 -1.37 -13.71
CA LYS A 71 -10.42 -1.79 -14.85
C LYS A 71 -10.65 -3.29 -14.94
N LYS A 72 -9.82 -4.09 -14.28
CA LYS A 72 -9.84 -5.57 -14.36
C LYS A 72 -10.26 -6.26 -13.07
N CYS A 73 -10.13 -5.61 -11.93
CA CYS A 73 -10.45 -6.17 -10.61
C CYS A 73 -11.65 -5.45 -10.01
N PHE A 74 -12.57 -6.22 -9.43
CA PHE A 74 -13.84 -5.73 -8.91
C PHE A 74 -13.96 -5.86 -7.39
N VAL A 75 -12.83 -6.06 -6.71
CA VAL A 75 -12.70 -5.95 -5.26
C VAL A 75 -12.00 -4.64 -4.91
N PRO A 76 -12.19 -4.10 -3.69
CA PRO A 76 -11.53 -2.87 -3.28
C PRO A 76 -10.01 -2.95 -3.43
N LEU A 77 -9.41 -1.87 -3.96
CA LEU A 77 -7.97 -1.74 -4.15
C LEU A 77 -7.42 -0.69 -3.20
N THR A 78 -6.52 -1.12 -2.32
CA THR A 78 -5.72 -0.24 -1.46
C THR A 78 -4.33 -0.07 -2.07
N VAL A 79 -3.82 1.15 -2.09
CA VAL A 79 -2.48 1.45 -2.59
C VAL A 79 -1.70 2.21 -1.54
N GLY A 80 -0.50 1.75 -1.24
CA GLY A 80 0.43 2.37 -0.30
C GLY A 80 1.86 2.36 -0.82
N GLY A 81 2.76 2.83 0.02
CA GLY A 81 4.17 2.98 -0.33
C GLY A 81 4.48 4.34 -0.93
N GLY A 82 5.44 5.04 -0.33
CA GLY A 82 5.93 6.32 -0.80
C GLY A 82 4.92 7.47 -0.86
N VAL A 83 3.73 7.34 -0.32
CA VAL A 83 2.70 8.39 -0.25
C VAL A 83 3.09 9.43 0.79
N ARG A 84 3.21 10.71 0.40
CA ARG A 84 3.74 11.77 1.26
C ARG A 84 2.82 12.97 1.41
N SER A 85 1.90 13.17 0.49
CA SER A 85 1.09 14.39 0.43
C SER A 85 -0.37 14.10 0.08
N VAL A 86 -1.24 15.08 0.35
CA VAL A 86 -2.64 15.07 -0.07
C VAL A 86 -2.77 14.96 -1.59
N ASP A 87 -1.82 15.51 -2.35
CA ASP A 87 -1.82 15.44 -3.81
C ASP A 87 -1.49 14.02 -4.31
N ASP A 88 -0.56 13.31 -3.67
CA ASP A 88 -0.29 11.91 -3.98
C ASP A 88 -1.55 11.05 -3.79
N ILE A 89 -2.24 11.28 -2.67
CA ILE A 89 -3.50 10.59 -2.36
C ILE A 89 -4.55 10.87 -3.43
N ASN A 90 -4.71 12.15 -3.79
CA ASN A 90 -5.66 12.55 -4.83
C ASN A 90 -5.38 11.86 -6.17
N LYS A 91 -4.11 11.79 -6.58
CA LYS A 91 -3.72 11.11 -7.82
C LYS A 91 -4.06 9.62 -7.79
N LEU A 92 -3.73 8.92 -6.70
CA LEU A 92 -4.01 7.49 -6.55
C LEU A 92 -5.52 7.20 -6.59
N LEU A 93 -6.33 7.99 -5.88
CA LEU A 93 -7.79 7.85 -5.90
C LEU A 93 -8.37 8.12 -7.30
N ASN A 94 -7.85 9.12 -8.01
CA ASN A 94 -8.26 9.41 -9.39
C ASN A 94 -7.85 8.32 -10.39
N CYS A 95 -6.77 7.59 -10.13
CA CYS A 95 -6.38 6.43 -10.93
C CYS A 95 -7.24 5.17 -10.66
N GLY A 96 -8.09 5.20 -9.64
CA GLY A 96 -9.03 4.12 -9.35
C GLY A 96 -8.74 3.33 -8.08
N ALA A 97 -7.80 3.78 -7.22
CA ALA A 97 -7.67 3.23 -5.88
C ALA A 97 -8.91 3.56 -5.04
N ASP A 98 -9.39 2.61 -4.24
CA ASP A 98 -10.49 2.81 -3.30
C ASP A 98 -9.99 3.37 -1.98
N LYS A 99 -8.78 2.99 -1.60
CA LYS A 99 -8.12 3.42 -0.36
C LYS A 99 -6.65 3.71 -0.61
N VAL A 100 -6.11 4.63 0.15
CA VAL A 100 -4.68 4.94 0.15
C VAL A 100 -4.09 4.73 1.53
N SER A 101 -2.99 4.00 1.60
CA SER A 101 -2.27 3.70 2.84
C SER A 101 -1.08 4.64 3.01
N ILE A 102 -0.99 5.22 4.20
CA ILE A 102 0.05 6.17 4.59
C ILE A 102 0.77 5.61 5.82
N ASN A 103 2.09 5.58 5.80
CA ASN A 103 2.90 5.16 6.95
C ASN A 103 3.75 6.35 7.45
N THR A 104 4.98 6.48 6.95
CA THR A 104 5.97 7.46 7.43
C THR A 104 5.44 8.90 7.45
N ALA A 105 4.71 9.31 6.41
CA ALA A 105 4.15 10.66 6.34
C ALA A 105 3.12 10.92 7.45
N ALA A 106 2.35 9.92 7.86
CA ALA A 106 1.39 10.04 8.96
C ALA A 106 2.08 10.24 10.32
N VAL A 107 3.21 9.56 10.53
CA VAL A 107 4.00 9.68 11.77
C VAL A 107 4.72 11.01 11.82
N GLN A 108 5.30 11.46 10.70
CA GLN A 108 6.03 12.72 10.62
C GLN A 108 5.11 13.94 10.69
N ASN A 109 3.91 13.86 10.14
CA ASN A 109 2.96 14.95 10.08
C ASN A 109 1.50 14.43 10.06
N ALA A 110 0.92 14.28 11.24
CA ALA A 110 -0.47 13.84 11.40
C ALA A 110 -1.50 14.72 10.64
N LYS A 111 -1.15 15.95 10.31
CA LYS A 111 -2.00 16.86 9.55
C LYS A 111 -2.32 16.33 8.15
N VAL A 112 -1.44 15.56 7.54
CA VAL A 112 -1.70 14.89 6.25
C VAL A 112 -2.90 13.95 6.36
N VAL A 113 -3.01 13.21 7.46
CA VAL A 113 -4.13 12.29 7.71
C VAL A 113 -5.43 13.09 7.91
N GLU A 114 -5.38 14.16 8.71
CA GLU A 114 -6.54 15.01 8.97
C GLU A 114 -7.07 15.68 7.68
N ASP A 115 -6.18 16.34 6.95
CA ASP A 115 -6.53 17.06 5.71
C ASP A 115 -7.07 16.08 4.64
N SER A 116 -6.44 14.91 4.51
CA SER A 116 -6.88 13.89 3.55
C SER A 116 -8.23 13.29 3.93
N SER A 117 -8.43 12.99 5.22
CA SER A 117 -9.71 12.45 5.71
C SER A 117 -10.86 13.44 5.53
N ARG A 118 -10.60 14.74 5.73
CA ARG A 118 -11.59 15.79 5.48
C ARG A 118 -11.92 15.93 3.99
N LYS A 119 -10.91 15.82 3.13
CA LYS A 119 -11.07 16.05 1.69
C LYS A 119 -11.70 14.86 0.97
N PHE A 120 -11.29 13.63 1.30
CA PHE A 120 -11.67 12.43 0.56
C PHE A 120 -12.61 11.50 1.35
N GLY A 121 -12.76 11.73 2.64
CA GLY A 121 -13.47 10.85 3.56
C GLY A 121 -12.52 9.89 4.29
N SER A 122 -12.80 9.63 5.56
CA SER A 122 -11.98 8.75 6.41
C SER A 122 -11.94 7.30 5.90
N GLN A 123 -12.95 6.85 5.16
CA GLN A 123 -13.02 5.51 4.57
C GLN A 123 -11.98 5.28 3.47
N CYS A 124 -11.44 6.35 2.86
CA CYS A 124 -10.41 6.27 1.83
C CYS A 124 -8.98 6.28 2.41
N ILE A 125 -8.80 6.56 3.69
CA ILE A 125 -7.49 6.74 4.32
C ILE A 125 -7.21 5.59 5.28
N VAL A 126 -6.09 4.92 5.06
CA VAL A 126 -5.55 3.87 5.91
C VAL A 126 -4.22 4.36 6.48
N VAL A 127 -4.05 4.26 7.79
CA VAL A 127 -2.75 4.50 8.42
C VAL A 127 -2.11 3.15 8.72
N ALA A 128 -0.99 2.86 8.07
CA ALA A 128 -0.17 1.69 8.35
C ALA A 128 0.83 2.05 9.45
N ILE A 129 0.92 1.20 10.46
CA ILE A 129 1.79 1.43 11.61
C ILE A 129 2.63 0.18 11.82
N ASP A 130 3.93 0.31 11.58
CA ASP A 130 4.90 -0.71 11.94
C ASP A 130 5.34 -0.46 13.38
N ALA A 131 5.15 -1.43 14.24
CA ALA A 131 5.41 -1.27 15.66
C ALA A 131 6.21 -2.45 16.20
N LYS A 132 7.19 -2.16 17.05
CA LYS A 132 8.01 -3.13 17.75
C LYS A 132 7.79 -3.02 19.25
N ARG A 133 7.74 -4.16 19.93
CA ARG A 133 7.68 -4.19 21.39
C ARG A 133 9.05 -3.92 22.00
N ASN A 134 9.08 -3.06 23.02
CA ASN A 134 10.24 -2.80 23.85
C ASN A 134 9.87 -2.94 25.33
N GLU A 135 10.83 -2.75 26.23
CA GLU A 135 10.64 -2.87 27.69
C GLU A 135 9.62 -1.86 28.26
N GLY A 136 9.38 -0.73 27.60
CA GLY A 136 8.44 0.32 28.01
C GLY A 136 7.10 0.29 27.33
N GLY A 137 6.86 -0.61 26.35
CA GLY A 137 5.61 -0.69 25.59
C GLY A 137 5.83 -0.95 24.11
N TRP A 138 5.27 -0.08 23.25
CA TRP A 138 5.40 -0.17 21.81
C TRP A 138 6.13 1.04 21.26
N GLU A 139 7.02 0.80 20.31
CA GLU A 139 7.76 1.81 19.56
C GLU A 139 7.36 1.75 18.09
N ILE A 140 7.15 2.92 17.47
CA ILE A 140 6.85 2.99 16.04
C ILE A 140 8.16 2.89 15.27
N CYS A 141 8.22 1.93 14.35
CA CYS A 141 9.34 1.75 13.44
C CYS A 141 9.17 2.66 12.22
N LEU A 142 10.10 3.57 12.03
CA LEU A 142 10.19 4.38 10.82
C LEU A 142 11.30 3.84 9.95
N LEU A 143 10.95 3.40 8.75
CA LEU A 143 11.88 3.01 7.69
C LEU A 143 12.82 1.85 8.05
N TYR A 144 12.56 0.67 7.50
CA TYR A 144 13.53 -0.41 7.19
C TYR A 144 14.57 -0.78 8.26
N THR A 145 14.45 -0.31 9.50
CA THR A 145 15.40 -0.59 10.57
C THR A 145 15.03 -1.81 11.40
N SER A 146 13.80 -2.30 11.27
CA SER A 146 13.37 -3.59 11.80
C SER A 146 12.21 -4.12 10.97
N ASP A 147 12.28 -5.36 10.57
CA ASP A 147 11.19 -6.04 9.88
C ASP A 147 10.17 -6.49 10.91
N ALA A 148 9.10 -5.72 11.07
CA ALA A 148 8.01 -6.06 11.99
C ALA A 148 7.19 -7.27 11.49
N ALA A 149 7.42 -7.72 10.25
CA ALA A 149 6.73 -8.85 9.65
C ALA A 149 7.39 -10.20 9.97
N ASP A 150 8.63 -10.20 10.49
CA ASP A 150 9.38 -11.43 10.79
C ASP A 150 9.36 -11.81 12.29
N GLU A 151 8.63 -11.09 13.14
CA GLU A 151 8.34 -11.41 14.54
C GLU A 151 6.85 -11.81 14.69
#